data_cecb24ca0ff3a1d09128a30545df1dfc
#
_entry.id   cecb24ca0ff3a1d09128a30545df1dfc
#
_cell.length_a   1.000
_cell.length_b   1.000
_cell.length_c   1.000
_cell.angle_alpha   90.00
_cell.angle_beta   90.00
_cell.angle_gamma   90.00
#
_symmetry.space_group_name_H-M   'P 1'
#
loop_
_entity.id
_entity.type
_entity.pdbx_description
1 polymer ?
#
loop_
_entity_poly.entity_id
_entity_poly.type
_entity_poly.pdbx_seq_one_letter_code
_entity_poly.pdbx_strand_id
1 'polypeptide(L)'
;MADAITVLRDGETVGTVDTSTTSKRELAELMVGREVLLDVEKPPSSPGDVGLEVSDLTVTDDRGVDQVSSLDFQIREGEVFGIAGVDGNGQSELVEAITGLDVPDEGRVYFDGADVTTDSRRDRIEQGMAYIPEDRQHRGLVMDFELLQNGLLGSQHDPDFAPGGRIDWATLRQHVEDIIADYDVRPPNPDATAKSLSGGNQQKLVAGREFERDPRVVVASHPTRGLDVGSVEFVQEKLVELRNEGKPCCSSPRSSTRSNSSRTDWASCTRERSPTSWTPTT
;
A
#
# COMPACT_ATOMS: atom_id res chain seq x y z
N MET A 1 5.72 -31.79 -0.29
CA MET A 1 4.99 -31.65 -1.56
C MET A 1 3.72 -32.46 -1.43
N ALA A 2 2.59 -31.93 -1.91
CA ALA A 2 1.31 -32.68 -1.92
C ALA A 2 1.10 -33.26 -3.32
N ASP A 3 0.49 -34.46 -3.42
CA ASP A 3 0.16 -35.11 -4.70
C ASP A 3 -1.20 -34.62 -5.22
N ALA A 4 -2.12 -34.27 -4.32
CA ALA A 4 -3.43 -33.71 -4.64
C ALA A 4 -3.75 -32.51 -3.74
N ILE A 5 -4.53 -31.55 -4.26
CA ILE A 5 -4.95 -30.34 -3.58
C ILE A 5 -6.48 -30.31 -3.57
N THR A 6 -7.07 -30.23 -2.38
CA THR A 6 -8.51 -29.96 -2.21
C THR A 6 -8.69 -28.48 -1.95
N VAL A 7 -9.49 -27.83 -2.77
CA VAL A 7 -9.81 -26.40 -2.66
C VAL A 7 -11.06 -26.23 -1.84
N LEU A 8 -10.97 -25.36 -0.82
CA LEU A 8 -12.08 -24.95 0.04
C LEU A 8 -12.43 -23.48 -0.25
N ARG A 9 -13.72 -23.18 -0.35
CA ARG A 9 -14.24 -21.81 -0.46
C ARG A 9 -15.53 -21.73 0.34
N ASP A 10 -15.66 -20.69 1.16
CA ASP A 10 -16.82 -20.47 2.04
C ASP A 10 -17.17 -21.66 2.95
N GLY A 11 -16.16 -22.42 3.34
CA GLY A 11 -16.31 -23.63 4.17
C GLY A 11 -16.72 -24.90 3.42
N GLU A 12 -16.91 -24.81 2.10
CA GLU A 12 -17.29 -25.94 1.25
C GLU A 12 -16.14 -26.40 0.34
N THR A 13 -16.12 -27.70 -0.01
CA THR A 13 -15.17 -28.25 -0.97
C THR A 13 -15.61 -27.88 -2.39
N VAL A 14 -14.80 -27.08 -3.09
CA VAL A 14 -15.03 -26.69 -4.49
C VAL A 14 -14.58 -27.80 -5.46
N GLY A 15 -13.47 -28.48 -5.13
CA GLY A 15 -12.92 -29.56 -5.95
C GLY A 15 -11.60 -30.08 -5.40
N THR A 16 -11.19 -31.22 -5.94
CA THR A 16 -9.85 -31.80 -5.69
C THR A 16 -9.14 -31.97 -7.03
N VAL A 17 -7.92 -31.46 -7.13
CA VAL A 17 -7.11 -31.49 -8.34
C VAL A 17 -5.77 -32.18 -8.06
N ASP A 18 -5.21 -32.82 -9.08
CA ASP A 18 -3.88 -33.40 -9.03
C ASP A 18 -2.82 -32.32 -9.28
N THR A 19 -1.76 -32.27 -8.45
CA THR A 19 -0.71 -31.27 -8.55
C THR A 19 0.10 -31.37 -9.83
N SER A 20 0.13 -32.54 -10.48
CA SER A 20 0.86 -32.77 -11.72
C SER A 20 0.14 -32.20 -12.96
N THR A 21 -1.17 -32.00 -12.87
CA THR A 21 -2.04 -31.57 -13.98
C THR A 21 -2.62 -30.17 -13.83
N THR A 22 -2.54 -29.59 -12.63
CA THR A 22 -3.08 -28.25 -12.35
C THR A 22 -2.02 -27.15 -12.43
N SER A 23 -2.46 -25.93 -12.66
CA SER A 23 -1.63 -24.73 -12.66
C SER A 23 -1.91 -23.82 -11.44
N LYS A 24 -0.99 -22.91 -11.15
CA LYS A 24 -1.22 -21.88 -10.10
C LYS A 24 -2.45 -21.02 -10.42
N ARG A 25 -2.68 -20.70 -11.69
CA ARG A 25 -3.83 -19.92 -12.17
C ARG A 25 -5.14 -20.67 -11.91
N GLU A 26 -5.21 -21.94 -12.31
CA GLU A 26 -6.39 -22.77 -12.10
C GLU A 26 -6.73 -22.92 -10.61
N LEU A 27 -5.72 -23.11 -9.76
CA LEU A 27 -5.93 -23.14 -8.30
C LEU A 27 -6.46 -21.81 -7.78
N ALA A 28 -5.91 -20.68 -8.23
CA ALA A 28 -6.37 -19.36 -7.84
C ALA A 28 -7.83 -19.12 -8.28
N GLU A 29 -8.20 -19.51 -9.50
CA GLU A 29 -9.56 -19.44 -10.01
C GLU A 29 -10.55 -20.29 -9.19
N LEU A 30 -10.15 -21.51 -8.82
CA LEU A 30 -10.96 -22.35 -7.94
C LEU A 30 -11.15 -21.73 -6.55
N MET A 31 -10.10 -21.13 -5.98
CA MET A 31 -10.15 -20.50 -4.65
C MET A 31 -11.02 -19.24 -4.65
N VAL A 32 -10.92 -18.41 -5.68
CA VAL A 32 -11.64 -17.11 -5.78
C VAL A 32 -13.02 -17.27 -6.40
N GLY A 33 -13.20 -18.26 -7.28
CA GLY A 33 -14.47 -18.56 -7.95
C GLY A 33 -14.71 -17.76 -9.23
N ARG A 34 -13.71 -17.02 -9.68
CA ARG A 34 -13.66 -16.29 -10.96
C ARG A 34 -12.25 -16.37 -11.53
N GLU A 35 -12.11 -15.97 -12.79
CA GLU A 35 -10.78 -15.76 -13.37
C GLU A 35 -9.97 -14.75 -12.52
N VAL A 36 -8.70 -15.07 -12.26
CA VAL A 36 -7.79 -14.24 -11.48
C VAL A 36 -6.62 -13.85 -12.35
N LEU A 37 -6.36 -12.55 -12.43
CA LEU A 37 -5.18 -12.02 -13.08
C LEU A 37 -4.02 -12.07 -12.08
N LEU A 38 -3.15 -13.07 -12.22
CA LEU A 38 -1.93 -13.16 -11.39
C LEU A 38 -0.93 -12.03 -11.69
N ASP A 39 -1.03 -11.44 -12.87
CA ASP A 39 -0.27 -10.27 -13.31
C ASP A 39 -1.26 -9.21 -13.78
N VAL A 40 -1.33 -8.08 -13.07
CA VAL A 40 -2.18 -6.95 -13.47
C VAL A 40 -1.53 -6.26 -14.68
N GLU A 41 -2.29 -6.15 -15.76
CA GLU A 41 -1.84 -5.44 -16.96
C GLU A 41 -1.68 -3.95 -16.65
N LYS A 42 -0.48 -3.43 -16.93
CA LYS A 42 -0.18 -2.00 -16.81
C LYS A 42 -0.22 -1.38 -18.20
N PRO A 43 -1.18 -0.52 -18.52
CA PRO A 43 -1.13 0.25 -19.75
C PRO A 43 0.12 1.15 -19.76
N PRO A 44 0.66 1.51 -20.95
CA PRO A 44 1.75 2.46 -21.03
C PRO A 44 1.36 3.76 -20.32
N SER A 45 2.28 4.30 -19.53
CA SER A 45 2.10 5.59 -18.86
C SER A 45 3.13 6.57 -19.41
N SER A 46 2.75 7.85 -19.44
CA SER A 46 3.68 8.94 -19.69
C SER A 46 3.93 9.61 -18.35
N PRO A 47 5.11 9.45 -17.74
CA PRO A 47 5.42 10.07 -16.46
C PRO A 47 5.29 11.61 -16.55
N GLY A 48 4.59 12.18 -15.58
CA GLY A 48 4.41 13.63 -15.43
C GLY A 48 5.52 14.30 -14.63
N ASP A 49 5.16 15.28 -13.83
CA ASP A 49 6.07 16.00 -12.93
C ASP A 49 6.52 15.11 -11.75
N VAL A 50 7.53 15.56 -11.01
CA VAL A 50 8.01 14.84 -9.81
C VAL A 50 7.03 15.10 -8.66
N GLY A 51 6.35 14.04 -8.20
CA GLY A 51 5.40 14.13 -7.09
C GLY A 51 6.00 13.73 -5.73
N LEU A 52 6.98 12.81 -5.72
CA LEU A 52 7.74 12.46 -4.52
C LEU A 52 9.23 12.50 -4.83
N GLU A 53 10.00 13.22 -4.01
CA GLU A 53 11.46 13.24 -4.11
C GLU A 53 12.08 12.95 -2.73
N VAL A 54 13.10 12.13 -2.73
CA VAL A 54 13.97 11.84 -1.60
C VAL A 54 15.38 12.23 -1.99
N SER A 55 16.04 13.07 -1.19
CA SER A 55 17.36 13.60 -1.49
C SER A 55 18.32 13.43 -0.32
N ASP A 56 19.44 12.74 -0.58
CA ASP A 56 20.55 12.46 0.35
C ASP A 56 20.07 11.92 1.72
N LEU A 57 19.04 11.06 1.71
CA LEU A 57 18.36 10.61 2.91
C LEU A 57 19.20 9.61 3.68
N THR A 58 19.44 9.91 4.97
CA THR A 58 20.09 9.00 5.93
C THR A 58 19.18 8.79 7.13
N VAL A 59 18.96 7.54 7.50
CA VAL A 59 18.18 7.14 8.68
C VAL A 59 19.01 6.14 9.50
N THR A 60 19.22 6.47 10.75
CA THR A 60 20.04 5.71 11.71
C THR A 60 19.13 5.03 12.73
N ASP A 61 19.39 3.78 13.08
CA ASP A 61 18.64 3.08 14.12
C ASP A 61 19.09 3.49 15.53
N ASP A 62 18.34 3.06 16.57
CA ASP A 62 18.63 3.34 17.99
C ASP A 62 20.03 2.90 18.44
N ARG A 63 20.74 2.08 17.66
CA ARG A 63 22.09 1.61 17.93
C ARG A 63 23.16 2.45 17.24
N GLY A 64 22.75 3.50 16.50
CA GLY A 64 23.66 4.34 15.74
C GLY A 64 24.17 3.69 14.45
N VAL A 65 23.40 2.77 13.86
CA VAL A 65 23.74 2.11 12.59
C VAL A 65 22.84 2.66 11.50
N ASP A 66 23.44 3.20 10.44
CA ASP A 66 22.71 3.68 9.28
C ASP A 66 21.96 2.51 8.60
N GLN A 67 20.66 2.56 8.63
CA GLN A 67 19.78 1.62 7.94
C GLN A 67 19.53 2.09 6.49
N VAL A 68 19.47 3.41 6.29
CA VAL A 68 19.45 4.07 4.99
C VAL A 68 20.62 5.04 4.96
N SER A 69 21.42 5.07 3.90
CA SER A 69 22.62 5.91 3.79
C SER A 69 22.60 6.66 2.47
N SER A 70 22.53 8.00 2.52
CA SER A 70 22.60 8.92 1.38
C SER A 70 21.78 8.47 0.17
N LEU A 71 20.50 8.18 0.38
CA LEU A 71 19.60 7.66 -0.64
C LEU A 71 18.94 8.79 -1.42
N ASP A 72 19.02 8.71 -2.76
CA ASP A 72 18.37 9.64 -3.68
C ASP A 72 17.43 8.89 -4.62
N PHE A 73 16.20 9.35 -4.77
CA PHE A 73 15.28 8.94 -5.84
C PHE A 73 14.14 9.93 -6.02
N GLN A 74 13.48 9.83 -7.17
CA GLN A 74 12.29 10.59 -7.51
C GLN A 74 11.22 9.66 -8.07
N ILE A 75 9.95 9.94 -7.76
CA ILE A 75 8.79 9.26 -8.32
C ILE A 75 7.94 10.31 -9.02
N ARG A 76 7.60 10.02 -10.27
CA ARG A 76 6.81 10.94 -11.09
C ARG A 76 5.34 10.60 -11.04
N GLU A 77 4.51 11.57 -11.34
CA GLU A 77 3.09 11.35 -11.60
C GLU A 77 2.91 10.23 -12.63
N GLY A 78 1.93 9.36 -12.40
CA GLY A 78 1.68 8.22 -13.26
C GLY A 78 2.72 7.10 -13.20
N GLU A 79 3.57 7.08 -12.15
CA GLU A 79 4.59 6.06 -11.93
C GLU A 79 4.29 5.21 -10.69
N VAL A 80 4.53 3.90 -10.78
CA VAL A 80 4.65 3.02 -9.61
C VAL A 80 6.11 2.64 -9.45
N PHE A 81 6.73 3.21 -8.45
CA PHE A 81 8.13 2.94 -8.09
C PHE A 81 8.22 1.83 -7.05
N GLY A 82 8.98 0.79 -7.32
CA GLY A 82 9.14 -0.34 -6.42
C GLY A 82 10.43 -0.28 -5.63
N ILE A 83 10.36 -0.41 -4.30
CA ILE A 83 11.52 -0.53 -3.42
C ILE A 83 11.69 -1.99 -3.03
N ALA A 84 12.74 -2.65 -3.53
CA ALA A 84 13.03 -4.05 -3.25
C ALA A 84 14.28 -4.19 -2.38
N GLY A 85 14.24 -5.12 -1.44
CA GLY A 85 15.37 -5.45 -0.56
C GLY A 85 15.07 -6.71 0.24
N VAL A 86 16.08 -7.18 0.99
CA VAL A 86 15.88 -8.24 1.98
C VAL A 86 15.33 -7.60 3.25
N ASP A 87 14.37 -8.26 3.92
CA ASP A 87 13.80 -7.76 5.17
C ASP A 87 14.90 -7.34 6.16
N GLY A 88 14.78 -6.14 6.72
CA GLY A 88 15.76 -5.55 7.63
C GLY A 88 16.91 -4.78 6.94
N ASN A 89 16.78 -4.42 5.67
CA ASN A 89 17.76 -3.61 4.93
C ASN A 89 17.31 -2.14 4.74
N GLY A 90 16.62 -1.56 5.71
CA GLY A 90 16.29 -0.13 5.71
C GLY A 90 14.96 0.24 5.03
N GLN A 91 14.21 -0.74 4.51
CA GLN A 91 12.93 -0.45 3.84
C GLN A 91 11.88 0.14 4.77
N SER A 92 11.78 -0.37 6.00
CA SER A 92 10.83 0.12 7.00
C SER A 92 11.21 1.53 7.43
N GLU A 93 12.48 1.76 7.71
CA GLU A 93 13.04 3.03 8.13
C GLU A 93 12.86 4.11 7.04
N LEU A 94 13.08 3.73 5.78
CA LEU A 94 12.81 4.60 4.64
C LEU A 94 11.34 4.99 4.54
N VAL A 95 10.43 4.01 4.66
CA VAL A 95 8.99 4.26 4.62
C VAL A 95 8.57 5.13 5.83
N GLU A 96 9.11 4.90 7.00
CA GLU A 96 8.82 5.70 8.20
C GLU A 96 9.28 7.15 8.02
N ALA A 97 10.45 7.38 7.43
CA ALA A 97 10.93 8.70 7.10
C ALA A 97 10.05 9.41 6.05
N ILE A 98 9.67 8.71 4.96
CA ILE A 98 8.78 9.27 3.93
C ILE A 98 7.38 9.58 4.48
N THR A 99 6.88 8.78 5.42
CA THR A 99 5.52 8.94 5.96
C THR A 99 5.42 9.83 7.19
N GLY A 100 6.55 10.35 7.70
CA GLY A 100 6.60 11.20 8.89
C GLY A 100 6.30 10.44 10.20
N LEU A 101 6.51 9.13 10.19
CA LEU A 101 6.51 8.29 11.40
C LEU A 101 7.83 8.42 12.15
N ASP A 102 8.90 8.71 11.42
CA ASP A 102 10.20 9.04 11.95
C ASP A 102 10.80 10.22 11.17
N VAL A 103 11.75 10.93 11.77
CA VAL A 103 12.45 12.06 11.16
C VAL A 103 13.83 11.56 10.72
N PRO A 104 14.23 11.72 9.47
CA PRO A 104 15.55 11.30 9.02
C PRO A 104 16.66 12.12 9.70
N ASP A 105 17.83 11.51 9.90
CA ASP A 105 18.99 12.20 10.49
C ASP A 105 19.59 13.22 9.52
N GLU A 106 19.63 12.87 8.23
CA GLU A 106 20.13 13.73 7.16
C GLU A 106 19.23 13.61 5.90
N GLY A 107 19.35 14.60 5.02
CA GLY A 107 18.62 14.64 3.74
C GLY A 107 17.22 15.21 3.84
N ARG A 108 16.44 15.05 2.77
CA ARG A 108 15.12 15.69 2.64
C ARG A 108 14.12 14.84 1.90
N VAL A 109 12.84 15.06 2.23
CA VAL A 109 11.68 14.48 1.54
C VAL A 109 10.81 15.64 1.03
N TYR A 110 10.39 15.55 -0.24
CA TYR A 110 9.54 16.54 -0.87
C TYR A 110 8.29 15.89 -1.47
N PHE A 111 7.14 16.53 -1.28
CA PHE A 111 5.89 16.22 -1.99
C PHE A 111 5.56 17.41 -2.91
N ASP A 112 5.41 17.15 -4.22
CA ASP A 112 5.16 18.17 -5.24
C ASP A 112 6.11 19.39 -5.11
N GLY A 113 7.38 19.13 -4.78
CA GLY A 113 8.41 20.14 -4.56
C GLY A 113 8.35 20.87 -3.21
N ALA A 114 7.37 20.60 -2.36
CA ALA A 114 7.31 21.15 -1.00
C ALA A 114 8.13 20.28 -0.04
N ASP A 115 9.03 20.88 0.74
CA ASP A 115 9.83 20.19 1.76
C ASP A 115 8.92 19.76 2.93
N VAL A 116 8.75 18.45 3.11
CA VAL A 116 7.94 17.86 4.18
C VAL A 116 8.78 17.10 5.21
N THR A 117 10.09 17.27 5.18
CA THR A 117 11.05 16.47 5.97
C THR A 117 10.73 16.42 7.45
N THR A 118 10.39 17.57 8.04
CA THR A 118 10.08 17.70 9.47
C THR A 118 8.58 17.75 9.76
N ASP A 119 7.75 17.64 8.74
CA ASP A 119 6.31 17.68 8.91
C ASP A 119 5.82 16.43 9.63
N SER A 120 4.85 16.63 10.52
CA SER A 120 4.23 15.52 11.21
C SER A 120 3.46 14.63 10.23
N ARG A 121 3.20 13.37 10.62
CA ARG A 121 2.35 12.47 9.84
C ARG A 121 1.00 13.13 9.49
N ARG A 122 0.40 13.88 10.43
CA ARG A 122 -0.85 14.59 10.20
C ARG A 122 -0.71 15.62 9.07
N ASP A 123 0.33 16.45 9.14
CA ASP A 123 0.54 17.49 8.12
C ASP A 123 0.73 16.87 6.72
N ARG A 124 1.45 15.74 6.64
CA ARG A 124 1.62 14.99 5.38
C ARG A 124 0.31 14.39 4.86
N ILE A 125 -0.57 13.89 5.75
CA ILE A 125 -1.91 13.43 5.37
C ILE A 125 -2.74 14.60 4.84
N GLU A 126 -2.72 15.75 5.51
CA GLU A 126 -3.41 16.97 5.08
C GLU A 126 -2.86 17.52 3.75
N GLN A 127 -1.59 17.22 3.43
CA GLN A 127 -0.97 17.52 2.14
C GLN A 127 -1.27 16.47 1.05
N GLY A 128 -2.07 15.46 1.36
CA GLY A 128 -2.53 14.45 0.41
C GLY A 128 -1.69 13.18 0.36
N MET A 129 -1.00 12.82 1.43
CA MET A 129 -0.34 11.50 1.52
C MET A 129 -1.33 10.42 1.90
N ALA A 130 -1.39 9.33 1.11
CA ALA A 130 -2.00 8.06 1.49
C ALA A 130 -0.92 7.07 1.92
N TYR A 131 -1.18 6.32 2.99
CA TYR A 131 -0.24 5.33 3.49
C TYR A 131 -0.90 3.99 3.82
N ILE A 132 -0.51 2.94 3.11
CA ILE A 132 -0.86 1.56 3.44
C ILE A 132 0.30 0.93 4.21
N PRO A 133 0.14 0.64 5.52
CA PRO A 133 1.19 0.07 6.35
C PRO A 133 1.38 -1.42 6.08
N GLU A 134 2.60 -1.92 6.34
CA GLU A 134 2.93 -3.34 6.31
C GLU A 134 2.09 -4.16 7.32
N ASP A 135 1.95 -3.63 8.53
CA ASP A 135 1.12 -4.21 9.59
C ASP A 135 -0.19 -3.43 9.74
N ARG A 136 -1.21 -3.88 9.01
CA ARG A 136 -2.53 -3.26 9.05
C ARG A 136 -3.21 -3.34 10.41
N GLN A 137 -2.89 -4.38 11.22
CA GLN A 137 -3.57 -4.62 12.50
C GLN A 137 -3.03 -3.73 13.62
N HIS A 138 -1.74 -3.37 13.59
CA HIS A 138 -1.13 -2.52 14.61
C HIS A 138 -0.98 -1.06 14.16
N ARG A 139 -0.87 -0.82 12.84
CA ARG A 139 -0.60 0.52 12.29
C ARG A 139 -1.70 1.06 11.37
N GLY A 140 -2.56 0.19 10.86
CA GLY A 140 -3.61 0.55 9.90
C GLY A 140 -4.99 0.69 10.50
N LEU A 141 -5.31 -0.11 11.51
CA LEU A 141 -6.65 -0.22 12.10
C LEU A 141 -6.57 -0.21 13.62
N VAL A 142 -7.65 0.22 14.25
CA VAL A 142 -7.93 -0.05 15.66
C VAL A 142 -8.90 -1.23 15.71
N MET A 143 -8.39 -2.40 16.06
CA MET A 143 -9.09 -3.68 15.88
C MET A 143 -10.42 -3.80 16.63
N ASP A 144 -10.55 -3.15 17.79
CA ASP A 144 -11.76 -3.15 18.60
C ASP A 144 -12.78 -2.08 18.17
N PHE A 145 -12.41 -1.16 17.29
CA PHE A 145 -13.29 -0.15 16.74
C PHE A 145 -14.16 -0.72 15.62
N GLU A 146 -15.35 -0.11 15.45
CA GLU A 146 -16.23 -0.35 14.32
C GLU A 146 -15.58 0.10 13.00
N LEU A 147 -16.05 -0.42 11.87
CA LEU A 147 -15.57 0.02 10.55
C LEU A 147 -15.83 1.50 10.35
N LEU A 148 -16.98 1.99 10.85
CA LEU A 148 -17.33 3.41 10.88
C LEU A 148 -16.24 4.27 11.53
N GLN A 149 -15.76 3.86 12.70
CA GLN A 149 -14.73 4.59 13.44
C GLN A 149 -13.36 4.46 12.77
N ASN A 150 -13.06 3.28 12.21
CA ASN A 150 -11.84 3.05 11.45
C ASN A 150 -11.79 3.87 10.15
N GLY A 151 -12.94 4.12 9.51
CA GLY A 151 -13.03 4.97 8.34
C GLY A 151 -12.70 6.44 8.61
N LEU A 152 -12.85 6.90 9.85
CA LEU A 152 -12.50 8.28 10.25
C LEU A 152 -11.00 8.49 10.45
N LEU A 153 -10.22 7.44 10.70
CA LEU A 153 -8.80 7.58 11.05
C LEU A 153 -8.02 8.32 9.96
N GLY A 154 -7.36 9.40 10.34
CA GLY A 154 -6.64 10.30 9.44
C GLY A 154 -7.48 11.49 8.92
N SER A 155 -8.83 11.40 8.96
CA SER A 155 -9.75 12.45 8.48
C SER A 155 -10.53 13.13 9.60
N GLN A 156 -10.15 12.92 10.86
CA GLN A 156 -10.86 13.48 12.03
C GLN A 156 -10.82 15.02 12.12
N HIS A 157 -10.02 15.66 11.30
CA HIS A 157 -9.92 17.13 11.22
C HIS A 157 -10.42 17.70 9.89
N ASP A 158 -10.85 16.82 8.99
CA ASP A 158 -11.42 17.21 7.72
C ASP A 158 -12.76 17.92 7.96
N PRO A 159 -12.94 19.16 7.44
CA PRO A 159 -14.19 19.88 7.56
C PRO A 159 -15.43 19.15 7.03
N ASP A 160 -15.25 18.24 6.06
CA ASP A 160 -16.34 17.45 5.50
C ASP A 160 -16.89 16.45 6.51
N PHE A 161 -16.03 15.90 7.37
CA PHE A 161 -16.43 14.95 8.41
C PHE A 161 -16.53 15.57 9.81
N ALA A 162 -15.87 16.72 10.05
CA ALA A 162 -15.82 17.38 11.34
C ALA A 162 -16.11 18.89 11.25
N PRO A 163 -17.25 19.32 10.71
CA PRO A 163 -17.61 20.72 10.61
C PRO A 163 -17.63 21.40 11.98
N GLY A 164 -16.83 22.48 12.14
CA GLY A 164 -16.69 23.17 13.42
C GLY A 164 -16.09 22.33 14.55
N GLY A 165 -15.31 21.28 14.21
CA GLY A 165 -14.60 20.41 15.15
C GLY A 165 -15.48 19.36 15.82
N ARG A 166 -16.65 19.09 15.29
CA ARG A 166 -17.57 18.03 15.75
C ARG A 166 -17.81 17.03 14.62
N ILE A 167 -17.63 15.74 14.92
CA ILE A 167 -17.85 14.68 13.94
C ILE A 167 -19.32 14.62 13.51
N ASP A 168 -19.54 14.73 12.21
CA ASP A 168 -20.84 14.43 11.58
C ASP A 168 -20.89 12.93 11.27
N TRP A 169 -21.47 12.18 12.22
CA TRP A 169 -21.58 10.73 12.11
C TRP A 169 -22.48 10.27 10.96
N ALA A 170 -23.41 11.11 10.50
CA ALA A 170 -24.29 10.75 9.39
C ALA A 170 -23.52 10.81 8.05
N THR A 171 -22.81 11.89 7.83
CA THR A 171 -21.93 12.06 6.64
C THR A 171 -20.83 11.01 6.62
N LEU A 172 -20.16 10.78 7.76
CA LEU A 172 -19.14 9.74 7.88
C LEU A 172 -19.70 8.34 7.60
N ARG A 173 -20.88 8.02 8.09
CA ARG A 173 -21.53 6.71 7.86
C ARG A 173 -21.76 6.48 6.37
N GLN A 174 -22.29 7.46 5.66
CA GLN A 174 -22.51 7.33 4.22
C GLN A 174 -21.17 7.09 3.49
N HIS A 175 -20.14 7.86 3.80
CA HIS A 175 -18.82 7.69 3.20
C HIS A 175 -18.24 6.29 3.47
N VAL A 176 -18.37 5.77 4.69
CA VAL A 176 -17.88 4.42 5.02
C VAL A 176 -18.72 3.32 4.35
N GLU A 177 -20.03 3.53 4.20
CA GLU A 177 -20.90 2.62 3.44
C GLU A 177 -20.50 2.58 1.96
N ASP A 178 -20.15 3.73 1.38
CA ASP A 178 -19.63 3.83 0.01
C ASP A 178 -18.28 3.09 -0.12
N ILE A 179 -17.33 3.31 0.79
CA ILE A 179 -16.07 2.54 0.85
C ILE A 179 -16.34 1.03 0.93
N ILE A 180 -17.24 0.61 1.80
CA ILE A 180 -17.60 -0.81 1.97
C ILE A 180 -18.14 -1.40 0.67
N ALA A 181 -18.95 -0.64 -0.06
CA ALA A 181 -19.53 -1.07 -1.34
C ALA A 181 -18.48 -1.11 -2.47
N ASP A 182 -17.73 -0.02 -2.65
CA ASP A 182 -16.78 0.14 -3.77
C ASP A 182 -15.54 -0.75 -3.63
N TYR A 183 -15.15 -1.05 -2.40
CA TYR A 183 -14.02 -1.94 -2.09
C TYR A 183 -14.45 -3.37 -1.76
N ASP A 184 -15.76 -3.69 -1.87
CA ASP A 184 -16.32 -5.01 -1.55
C ASP A 184 -15.82 -5.54 -0.20
N VAL A 185 -15.96 -4.73 0.85
CA VAL A 185 -15.60 -5.13 2.23
C VAL A 185 -16.71 -6.02 2.79
N ARG A 186 -16.34 -7.17 3.32
CA ARG A 186 -17.29 -8.15 3.86
C ARG A 186 -17.02 -8.46 5.34
N PRO A 187 -18.05 -8.48 6.21
CA PRO A 187 -19.49 -8.20 5.92
C PRO A 187 -19.74 -6.70 5.65
N PRO A 188 -20.75 -6.35 4.82
CA PRO A 188 -21.06 -4.96 4.49
C PRO A 188 -21.86 -4.28 5.63
N ASN A 189 -21.23 -4.13 6.76
CA ASN A 189 -21.83 -3.56 7.96
C ASN A 189 -20.85 -2.57 8.63
N PRO A 190 -21.10 -1.25 8.59
CA PRO A 190 -20.23 -0.25 9.19
C PRO A 190 -20.13 -0.37 10.72
N ASP A 191 -21.10 -1.01 11.37
CA ASP A 191 -21.09 -1.22 12.82
C ASP A 191 -20.36 -2.52 13.24
N ALA A 192 -19.86 -3.31 12.27
CA ALA A 192 -19.00 -4.46 12.57
C ALA A 192 -17.64 -3.98 13.09
N THR A 193 -17.00 -4.76 13.97
CA THR A 193 -15.65 -4.45 14.44
C THR A 193 -14.58 -4.89 13.44
N ALA A 194 -13.47 -4.13 13.32
CA ALA A 194 -12.38 -4.47 12.40
C ALA A 194 -11.79 -5.87 12.66
N LYS A 195 -11.80 -6.34 13.90
CA LYS A 195 -11.33 -7.69 14.25
C LYS A 195 -12.20 -8.82 13.70
N SER A 196 -13.44 -8.54 13.33
CA SER A 196 -14.34 -9.54 12.73
C SER A 196 -14.06 -9.77 11.25
N LEU A 197 -13.27 -8.91 10.61
CA LEU A 197 -12.92 -9.01 9.21
C LEU A 197 -11.80 -10.01 8.96
N SER A 198 -11.84 -10.68 7.80
CA SER A 198 -10.68 -11.40 7.27
C SER A 198 -9.54 -10.43 6.94
N GLY A 199 -8.30 -10.94 6.85
CA GLY A 199 -7.15 -10.11 6.51
C GLY A 199 -7.30 -9.35 5.18
N GLY A 200 -7.93 -9.96 4.17
CA GLY A 200 -8.23 -9.31 2.91
C GLY A 200 -9.21 -8.14 3.07
N ASN A 201 -10.29 -8.33 3.83
CA ASN A 201 -11.27 -7.28 4.08
C ASN A 201 -10.71 -6.15 4.96
N GLN A 202 -9.83 -6.46 5.92
CA GLN A 202 -9.08 -5.44 6.66
C GLN A 202 -8.26 -4.57 5.72
N GLN A 203 -7.54 -5.18 4.77
CA GLN A 203 -6.72 -4.46 3.80
C GLN A 203 -7.56 -3.61 2.86
N LYS A 204 -8.70 -4.14 2.37
CA LYS A 204 -9.66 -3.40 1.55
C LYS A 204 -10.18 -2.16 2.26
N LEU A 205 -10.51 -2.27 3.55
CA LEU A 205 -10.95 -1.13 4.36
C LEU A 205 -9.82 -0.08 4.51
N VAL A 206 -8.59 -0.50 4.79
CA VAL A 206 -7.44 0.42 4.86
C VAL A 206 -7.22 1.10 3.52
N ALA A 207 -7.21 0.34 2.41
CA ALA A 207 -7.02 0.88 1.08
C ALA A 207 -8.14 1.87 0.70
N GLY A 208 -9.41 1.52 0.96
CA GLY A 208 -10.54 2.39 0.70
C GLY A 208 -10.42 3.71 1.45
N ARG A 209 -10.20 3.65 2.75
CA ARG A 209 -10.00 4.86 3.56
C ARG A 209 -8.87 5.76 3.05
N GLU A 210 -7.74 5.16 2.68
CA GLU A 210 -6.58 5.92 2.22
C GLU A 210 -6.77 6.51 0.82
N PHE A 211 -7.41 5.78 -0.10
CA PHE A 211 -7.53 6.16 -1.50
C PHE A 211 -8.71 7.10 -1.76
N GLU A 212 -9.81 6.97 -1.02
CA GLU A 212 -10.97 7.85 -1.16
C GLU A 212 -10.73 9.29 -0.66
N ARG A 213 -9.56 9.56 -0.09
CA ARG A 213 -9.11 10.91 0.25
C ARG A 213 -8.49 11.67 -0.95
N ASP A 214 -8.56 11.12 -2.15
CA ASP A 214 -7.94 11.67 -3.37
C ASP A 214 -6.45 12.05 -3.15
N PRO A 215 -5.61 11.06 -2.84
CA PRO A 215 -4.23 11.34 -2.45
C PRO A 215 -3.41 11.92 -3.61
N ARG A 216 -2.43 12.78 -3.27
CA ARG A 216 -1.41 13.28 -4.19
C ARG A 216 -0.21 12.34 -4.27
N VAL A 217 0.12 11.68 -3.18
CA VAL A 217 1.24 10.73 -3.08
C VAL A 217 0.76 9.47 -2.36
N VAL A 218 1.08 8.30 -2.91
CA VAL A 218 0.71 7.00 -2.32
C VAL A 218 1.97 6.26 -1.88
N VAL A 219 2.03 5.88 -0.61
CA VAL A 219 3.10 5.04 -0.05
C VAL A 219 2.48 3.73 0.43
N ALA A 220 2.89 2.60 -0.17
CA ALA A 220 2.34 1.28 0.15
C ALA A 220 3.45 0.32 0.60
N SER A 221 3.56 0.08 1.91
CA SER A 221 4.53 -0.85 2.48
C SER A 221 3.95 -2.25 2.53
N HIS A 222 4.52 -3.17 1.76
CA HIS A 222 4.11 -4.59 1.67
C HIS A 222 2.58 -4.76 1.57
N PRO A 223 1.88 -4.04 0.66
CA PRO A 223 0.42 -3.89 0.68
C PRO A 223 -0.33 -5.20 0.47
N THR A 224 0.35 -6.24 0.00
CA THR A 224 -0.22 -7.56 -0.29
C THR A 224 0.19 -8.64 0.74
N ARG A 225 0.87 -8.26 1.82
CA ARG A 225 1.37 -9.22 2.81
C ARG A 225 0.23 -9.95 3.53
N GLY A 226 0.28 -11.30 3.48
CA GLY A 226 -0.67 -12.17 4.19
C GLY A 226 -2.09 -12.08 3.67
N LEU A 227 -2.28 -11.72 2.40
CA LEU A 227 -3.56 -11.70 1.73
C LEU A 227 -3.77 -12.97 0.90
N ASP A 228 -5.03 -13.31 0.68
CA ASP A 228 -5.44 -14.27 -0.34
C ASP A 228 -5.25 -13.68 -1.75
N VAL A 229 -5.29 -14.57 -2.76
CA VAL A 229 -4.97 -14.20 -4.14
C VAL A 229 -5.93 -13.12 -4.69
N GLY A 230 -7.23 -13.20 -4.38
CA GLY A 230 -8.22 -12.22 -4.85
C GLY A 230 -8.02 -10.85 -4.21
N SER A 231 -7.63 -10.80 -2.94
CA SER A 231 -7.30 -9.55 -2.26
C SER A 231 -5.98 -8.94 -2.77
N VAL A 232 -5.00 -9.77 -3.16
CA VAL A 232 -3.76 -9.30 -3.80
C VAL A 232 -4.06 -8.62 -5.13
N GLU A 233 -4.81 -9.29 -6.01
CA GLU A 233 -5.26 -8.75 -7.30
C GLU A 233 -5.95 -7.40 -7.11
N PHE A 234 -6.94 -7.32 -6.22
CA PHE A 234 -7.70 -6.11 -5.94
C PHE A 234 -6.79 -4.92 -5.53
N VAL A 235 -5.85 -5.13 -4.60
CA VAL A 235 -4.94 -4.06 -4.15
C VAL A 235 -4.03 -3.60 -5.28
N GLN A 236 -3.55 -4.53 -6.10
CA GLN A 236 -2.71 -4.20 -7.26
C GLN A 236 -3.47 -3.41 -8.32
N GLU A 237 -4.73 -3.80 -8.62
CA GLU A 237 -5.61 -3.07 -9.54
C GLU A 237 -5.83 -1.64 -9.06
N LYS A 238 -6.14 -1.44 -7.78
CA LYS A 238 -6.33 -0.10 -7.21
C LYS A 238 -5.06 0.78 -7.27
N LEU A 239 -3.88 0.22 -7.04
CA LEU A 239 -2.63 0.95 -7.23
C LEU A 239 -2.37 1.32 -8.70
N VAL A 240 -2.76 0.46 -9.64
CA VAL A 240 -2.67 0.77 -11.08
C VAL A 240 -3.70 1.81 -11.50
N GLU A 241 -4.92 1.79 -10.93
CA GLU A 241 -5.94 2.84 -11.14
C GLU A 241 -5.39 4.20 -10.70
N LEU A 242 -4.89 4.34 -9.48
CA LEU A 242 -4.31 5.58 -8.96
C LEU A 242 -3.14 6.08 -9.83
N ARG A 243 -2.26 5.17 -10.23
CA ARG A 243 -1.19 5.49 -11.17
C ARG A 243 -1.73 6.04 -12.49
N ASN A 244 -2.80 5.44 -13.05
CA ASN A 244 -3.39 5.90 -14.30
C ASN A 244 -4.10 7.25 -14.16
N GLU A 245 -4.51 7.63 -12.96
CA GLU A 245 -5.01 8.95 -12.60
C GLU A 245 -3.89 9.99 -12.42
N GLY A 246 -2.63 9.59 -12.59
CA GLY A 246 -1.48 10.47 -12.46
C GLY A 246 -0.83 10.47 -11.09
N LYS A 247 -1.29 9.65 -10.13
CA LYS A 247 -0.73 9.65 -8.78
C LYS A 247 0.66 8.97 -8.76
N PRO A 248 1.69 9.57 -8.16
CA PRO A 248 2.96 8.92 -7.88
C PRO A 248 2.77 7.88 -6.77
N CYS A 249 3.16 6.64 -7.04
CA CYS A 249 2.99 5.53 -6.11
C CYS A 249 4.35 4.93 -5.74
N CYS A 250 4.70 4.96 -4.46
CA CYS A 250 5.83 4.24 -3.89
C CYS A 250 5.35 2.92 -3.30
N SER A 251 5.87 1.79 -3.76
CA SER A 251 5.48 0.48 -3.23
C SER A 251 6.69 -0.37 -2.89
N SER A 252 6.70 -0.97 -1.70
CA SER A 252 7.68 -1.99 -1.33
C SER A 252 7.03 -3.38 -1.39
N PRO A 253 7.18 -4.14 -2.47
CA PRO A 253 6.69 -5.51 -2.56
C PRO A 253 7.61 -6.47 -1.82
N ARG A 254 7.06 -7.62 -1.40
CA ARG A 254 7.85 -8.69 -0.77
C ARG A 254 8.85 -9.29 -1.77
N SER A 255 10.07 -9.53 -1.33
CA SER A 255 11.21 -10.02 -2.14
C SER A 255 11.05 -11.42 -2.79
N SER A 256 9.91 -12.10 -2.60
CA SER A 256 9.70 -13.47 -3.10
C SER A 256 9.07 -13.57 -4.49
N THR A 257 8.66 -12.45 -5.09
CA THR A 257 8.10 -12.47 -6.45
C THR A 257 9.14 -11.94 -7.42
N ARG A 258 9.95 -12.84 -8.01
CA ARG A 258 10.62 -12.55 -9.28
C ARG A 258 9.51 -12.37 -10.33
N SER A 259 9.00 -11.17 -10.47
CA SER A 259 8.15 -10.85 -11.60
C SER A 259 9.04 -10.78 -12.84
N ASN A 260 8.89 -11.75 -13.71
CA ASN A 260 9.60 -11.83 -15.01
C ASN A 260 8.87 -10.97 -16.07
N SER A 261 8.09 -9.95 -15.65
CA SER A 261 7.29 -9.15 -16.58
C SER A 261 7.54 -7.66 -16.37
N SER A 262 8.11 -7.08 -17.43
CA SER A 262 8.09 -5.67 -17.84
C SER A 262 8.31 -4.61 -16.76
N ARG A 263 9.59 -4.17 -16.66
CA ARG A 263 10.06 -2.85 -16.20
C ARG A 263 9.14 -2.09 -15.23
N THR A 264 9.09 -2.53 -14.01
CA THR A 264 8.96 -1.66 -12.86
C THR A 264 10.39 -1.28 -12.51
N ASP A 265 10.72 0.00 -12.47
CA ASP A 265 12.05 0.41 -12.04
C ASP A 265 12.19 0.09 -10.54
N TRP A 266 13.14 -0.79 -10.21
CA TRP A 266 13.40 -1.26 -8.86
C TRP A 266 14.63 -0.56 -8.32
N ALA A 267 14.46 0.28 -7.30
CA ALA A 267 15.60 0.69 -6.48
C ALA A 267 15.92 -0.43 -5.49
N SER A 268 17.17 -0.82 -5.40
CA SER A 268 17.63 -1.77 -4.39
C SER A 268 18.24 -1.00 -3.23
N CYS A 269 17.60 -1.04 -2.09
CA CYS A 269 18.18 -0.55 -0.84
C CYS A 269 19.12 -1.64 -0.31
N THR A 270 20.44 -1.50 -0.52
CA THR A 270 21.46 -2.40 -0.01
C THR A 270 22.46 -1.59 0.81
N ARG A 271 23.03 -2.21 1.86
CA ARG A 271 24.07 -1.63 2.73
C ARG A 271 25.39 -1.26 2.02
N GLU A 272 25.50 -1.51 0.73
CA GLU A 272 26.70 -1.13 -0.03
C GLU A 272 26.47 0.26 -0.65
N ARG A 273 27.46 1.13 -0.53
CA ARG A 273 27.46 2.47 -1.13
C ARG A 273 27.01 2.38 -2.57
N SER A 274 25.87 2.94 -2.84
CA SER A 274 25.38 3.08 -4.21
C SER A 274 26.33 3.96 -5.02
N PRO A 275 26.63 3.60 -6.27
CA PRO A 275 27.30 4.53 -7.16
C PRO A 275 26.38 5.74 -7.39
N THR A 276 26.97 6.91 -7.23
CA THR A 276 26.37 8.20 -7.54
C THR A 276 25.74 8.18 -8.93
N SER A 277 24.49 8.65 -9.01
CA SER A 277 23.71 8.90 -10.22
C SER A 277 23.14 7.66 -10.93
N TRP A 278 21.90 7.31 -10.56
CA TRP A 278 21.06 6.47 -11.40
C TRP A 278 20.34 7.37 -12.42
N THR A 279 20.67 7.18 -13.70
CA THR A 279 19.93 7.78 -14.82
C THR A 279 19.05 6.69 -15.43
N PRO A 280 17.73 6.88 -15.60
CA PRO A 280 16.91 5.92 -16.32
C PRO A 280 17.41 5.80 -17.75
N THR A 281 17.81 4.59 -18.14
CA THR A 281 18.10 4.30 -19.54
C THR A 281 16.78 4.08 -20.27
N THR A 282 16.54 4.89 -21.29
CA THR A 282 15.41 4.85 -22.23
C THR A 282 15.21 3.50 -22.90
#